data_4bae3f2df75d65d1e576324b4d2d3ec7
#
_entry.id   4bae3f2df75d65d1e576324b4d2d3ec7
#
_cell.length_a   1.000
_cell.length_b   1.000
_cell.length_c   1.000
_cell.angle_alpha   90.00
_cell.angle_beta   90.00
_cell.angle_gamma   90.00
#
_symmetry.space_group_name_H-M   'P 1'
#
loop_
_entity.id
_entity.type
_entity.pdbx_description
1 polymer ?
#
loop_
_entity_poly.entity_id
_entity_poly.type
_entity_poly.pdbx_seq_one_letter_code
_entity_poly.pdbx_strand_id
1 'polypeptide(L)'
;LLSPAIVTKSLGERGYYSPLDYIPPSTLRGAIITSLYRRGIVDRRYLDVEARQPIITTSPAYPFEDAKSYPSHLFIYRCKACSPDNQKIAYNDAIDILRSIEEGGDVRFKQLCEKGHPALELLHPKPVRPLGRIVKEVGAVAHESICVGISKYRATFQKGMLYEYEAITQGAVFWAYLKLPENLSNEVKPGLEFSIGRGVTRGFGRTRITKVERINIEREEERIRECLSRRRVIFYAISSLASLSPLKNTSLPYPREIDLKSFGREFDIEVDGKVTFTEAYGKLGTLHCGWDIQSNSERPSVKSALPGSILIGKVTGGGDISRTLAILGFVGTIEYGQGFFITGVNIITPLRRHPMEGG
;
A
#
# COMPACT_ATOMS: atom_id res chain seq x y z
N LEU A 1 9.93 -4.77 13.50
CA LEU A 1 9.15 -4.64 14.73
C LEU A 1 9.99 -5.03 15.94
N LEU A 2 9.96 -4.21 16.99
CA LEU A 2 10.63 -4.47 18.29
C LEU A 2 9.73 -5.24 19.28
N SER A 3 8.43 -5.21 19.05
CA SER A 3 7.43 -6.03 19.77
C SER A 3 6.32 -6.45 18.82
N PRO A 4 5.51 -7.45 19.19
CA PRO A 4 4.36 -7.85 18.38
C PRO A 4 3.44 -6.65 18.10
N ALA A 5 2.84 -6.59 16.90
CA ALA A 5 2.00 -5.47 16.50
C ALA A 5 0.58 -5.93 16.12
N ILE A 6 -0.42 -5.31 16.73
CA ILE A 6 -1.84 -5.55 16.42
C ILE A 6 -2.26 -4.55 15.34
N VAL A 7 -2.17 -4.95 14.09
CA VAL A 7 -2.63 -4.19 12.92
C VAL A 7 -3.71 -5.00 12.25
N THR A 8 -4.95 -4.70 12.58
CA THR A 8 -6.08 -5.56 12.25
C THR A 8 -7.04 -4.92 11.29
N LYS A 9 -7.67 -5.75 10.47
CA LYS A 9 -8.90 -5.43 9.78
C LYS A 9 -10.04 -5.47 10.80
N SER A 10 -10.89 -4.45 10.83
CA SER A 10 -12.12 -4.54 11.60
C SER A 10 -13.01 -5.60 10.97
N LEU A 11 -13.16 -6.72 11.64
CA LEU A 11 -14.19 -7.71 11.32
C LEU A 11 -15.34 -7.48 12.30
N GLY A 12 -16.48 -7.07 11.75
CA GLY A 12 -17.70 -6.95 12.53
C GLY A 12 -18.06 -8.27 13.21
N GLU A 13 -18.76 -8.19 14.30
CA GLU A 13 -19.64 -9.13 14.98
C GLU A 13 -19.09 -10.03 16.09
N ARG A 14 -17.81 -10.41 16.20
CA ARG A 14 -17.41 -11.36 17.28
C ARG A 14 -16.11 -11.06 18.02
N GLY A 15 -15.55 -9.85 17.90
CA GLY A 15 -14.31 -9.52 18.65
C GLY A 15 -13.05 -10.26 18.17
N TYR A 16 -13.13 -10.99 17.08
CA TYR A 16 -11.99 -11.61 16.42
C TYR A 16 -11.35 -10.62 15.44
N TYR A 17 -10.05 -10.42 15.57
CA TYR A 17 -9.29 -9.49 14.74
C TYR A 17 -8.18 -10.23 14.03
N SER A 18 -8.37 -10.51 12.74
CA SER A 18 -7.31 -11.03 11.88
C SER A 18 -6.30 -9.93 11.52
N PRO A 19 -5.00 -10.20 11.58
CA PRO A 19 -3.98 -9.25 11.19
C PRO A 19 -4.05 -8.96 9.70
N LEU A 20 -3.63 -7.76 9.32
CA LEU A 20 -3.36 -7.42 7.93
C LEU A 20 -1.98 -7.93 7.53
N ASP A 21 -1.83 -8.37 6.30
CA ASP A 21 -0.55 -8.77 5.72
C ASP A 21 0.39 -7.58 5.45
N TYR A 22 -0.06 -6.36 5.71
CA TYR A 22 0.69 -5.11 5.51
C TYR A 22 0.25 -4.06 6.53
N ILE A 23 1.06 -3.03 6.73
CA ILE A 23 0.71 -1.90 7.60
C ILE A 23 0.04 -0.82 6.75
N PRO A 24 -1.21 -0.42 7.04
CA PRO A 24 -1.91 0.62 6.29
C PRO A 24 -1.17 1.97 6.32
N PRO A 25 -1.26 2.77 5.23
CA PRO A 25 -0.61 4.08 5.15
C PRO A 25 -1.01 5.01 6.30
N SER A 26 -2.31 5.06 6.61
CA SER A 26 -2.84 5.91 7.69
C SER A 26 -2.27 5.53 9.06
N THR A 27 -2.09 4.24 9.32
CA THR A 27 -1.48 3.73 10.56
C THR A 27 -0.01 4.12 10.66
N LEU A 28 0.76 3.91 9.59
CA LEU A 28 2.19 4.24 9.56
C LEU A 28 2.41 5.75 9.67
N ARG A 29 1.68 6.54 8.86
CA ARG A 29 1.73 8.00 8.91
C ARG A 29 1.41 8.55 10.30
N GLY A 30 0.29 8.12 10.87
CA GLY A 30 -0.12 8.55 12.21
C GLY A 30 0.92 8.22 13.28
N ALA A 31 1.56 7.06 13.20
CA ALA A 31 2.61 6.63 14.11
C ALA A 31 3.87 7.53 14.02
N ILE A 32 4.31 7.85 12.79
CA ILE A 32 5.46 8.73 12.56
C ILE A 32 5.17 10.13 13.09
N ILE A 33 4.05 10.75 12.71
CA ILE A 33 3.66 12.09 13.16
C ILE A 33 3.54 12.15 14.67
N THR A 34 2.92 11.16 15.29
CA THR A 34 2.80 11.08 16.75
C THR A 34 4.17 10.99 17.44
N SER A 35 5.11 10.25 16.85
CA SER A 35 6.48 10.18 17.37
C SER A 35 7.20 11.52 17.29
N LEU A 36 7.10 12.22 16.15
CA LEU A 36 7.69 13.55 15.96
C LEU A 36 7.10 14.56 16.97
N TYR A 37 5.79 14.53 17.17
CA TYR A 37 5.11 15.38 18.16
C TYR A 37 5.57 15.08 19.60
N ARG A 38 5.60 13.81 20.01
CA ARG A 38 6.03 13.42 21.36
C ARG A 38 7.48 13.76 21.65
N ARG A 39 8.30 13.90 20.64
CA ARG A 39 9.71 14.34 20.74
C ARG A 39 9.87 15.87 20.71
N GLY A 40 8.78 16.62 20.56
CA GLY A 40 8.82 18.07 20.44
C GLY A 40 9.41 18.59 19.12
N ILE A 41 9.55 17.73 18.10
CA ILE A 41 10.07 18.10 16.78
C ILE A 41 9.01 18.89 16.01
N VAL A 42 7.74 18.52 16.15
CA VAL A 42 6.58 19.26 15.63
C VAL A 42 5.66 19.66 16.80
N ASP A 43 5.02 20.80 16.65
CA ASP A 43 4.10 21.35 17.65
C ASP A 43 2.62 21.08 17.29
N ARG A 44 1.71 21.58 18.13
CA ARG A 44 0.29 21.45 17.91
C ARG A 44 -0.18 22.15 16.65
N ARG A 45 0.42 23.30 16.33
CA ARG A 45 0.04 24.07 15.10
C ARG A 45 0.39 23.27 13.85
N TYR A 46 1.54 22.60 13.86
CA TYR A 46 1.91 21.69 12.78
C TYR A 46 0.87 20.57 12.61
N LEU A 47 0.41 19.96 13.72
CA LEU A 47 -0.63 18.92 13.64
C LEU A 47 -1.95 19.43 13.04
N ASP A 48 -2.34 20.66 13.40
CA ASP A 48 -3.57 21.27 12.87
C ASP A 48 -3.46 21.57 11.36
N VAL A 49 -2.30 21.99 10.87
CA VAL A 49 -2.02 22.16 9.44
C VAL A 49 -2.02 20.80 8.73
N GLU A 50 -1.28 19.83 9.28
CA GLU A 50 -1.15 18.48 8.74
C GLU A 50 -2.49 17.72 8.68
N ALA A 51 -3.43 18.03 9.59
CA ALA A 51 -4.78 17.47 9.56
C ALA A 51 -5.64 18.02 8.42
N ARG A 52 -5.43 19.28 8.02
CA ARG A 52 -6.17 19.95 6.95
C ARG A 52 -5.53 19.76 5.58
N GLN A 53 -4.21 19.86 5.54
CA GLN A 53 -3.41 19.75 4.34
C GLN A 53 -2.22 18.84 4.60
N PRO A 54 -2.38 17.56 4.41
CA PRO A 54 -1.34 16.59 4.70
C PRO A 54 -0.10 16.78 3.84
N ILE A 55 1.04 17.00 4.48
CA ILE A 55 2.35 17.16 3.84
C ILE A 55 3.13 15.84 3.91
N ILE A 56 3.04 15.17 5.07
CA ILE A 56 3.65 13.84 5.27
C ILE A 56 2.72 12.79 4.67
N THR A 57 3.21 12.00 3.74
CA THR A 57 2.46 10.86 3.17
C THR A 57 3.30 9.59 3.21
N THR A 58 2.63 8.45 3.33
CA THR A 58 3.28 7.13 3.32
C THR A 58 2.57 6.20 2.36
N SER A 59 3.31 5.29 1.75
CA SER A 59 2.71 4.10 1.14
C SER A 59 2.28 3.10 2.23
N PRO A 60 1.52 2.05 1.89
CA PRO A 60 1.44 0.87 2.73
C PRO A 60 2.84 0.34 3.01
N ALA A 61 3.06 -0.22 4.21
CA ALA A 61 4.31 -0.92 4.47
C ALA A 61 4.11 -2.41 4.23
N TYR A 62 4.87 -2.96 3.28
CA TYR A 62 4.81 -4.37 2.92
C TYR A 62 5.96 -5.16 3.56
N PRO A 63 5.77 -6.45 3.83
CA PRO A 63 6.83 -7.29 4.36
C PRO A 63 8.11 -7.22 3.52
N PHE A 64 9.23 -7.25 4.21
CA PHE A 64 10.56 -7.31 3.63
C PHE A 64 11.28 -8.53 4.22
N GLU A 65 11.61 -9.48 3.37
CA GLU A 65 12.50 -10.59 3.72
C GLU A 65 13.89 -10.27 3.19
N ASP A 66 14.34 -10.90 2.12
CA ASP A 66 15.60 -10.58 1.43
C ASP A 66 15.42 -9.48 0.39
N ALA A 67 14.17 -9.24 -0.05
CA ALA A 67 13.80 -8.23 -1.03
C ALA A 67 12.42 -7.63 -0.70
N LYS A 68 12.09 -6.53 -1.37
CA LYS A 68 10.79 -5.87 -1.27
C LYS A 68 9.68 -6.80 -1.78
N SER A 69 8.60 -6.95 -1.01
CA SER A 69 7.35 -7.53 -1.49
C SER A 69 6.38 -6.46 -1.95
N TYR A 70 5.44 -6.85 -2.80
CA TYR A 70 4.44 -5.98 -3.40
C TYR A 70 3.08 -6.65 -3.37
N PRO A 71 1.95 -5.91 -3.38
CA PRO A 71 0.64 -6.54 -3.46
C PRO A 71 0.50 -7.31 -4.77
N SER A 72 0.02 -8.54 -4.72
CA SER A 72 -0.20 -9.32 -5.95
C SER A 72 -1.32 -8.71 -6.80
N HIS A 73 -1.27 -8.93 -8.10
CA HIS A 73 -2.29 -8.52 -9.07
C HIS A 73 -3.04 -9.73 -9.63
N LEU A 74 -4.06 -9.49 -10.46
CA LEU A 74 -4.94 -10.55 -10.99
C LEU A 74 -4.25 -11.52 -11.96
N PHE A 75 -3.04 -11.20 -12.45
CA PHE A 75 -2.27 -12.09 -13.34
C PHE A 75 -1.31 -13.02 -12.57
N ILE A 76 -1.39 -13.03 -11.25
CA ILE A 76 -0.66 -13.95 -10.38
C ILE A 76 -1.62 -15.04 -9.91
N TYR A 77 -1.27 -16.28 -10.23
CA TYR A 77 -2.09 -17.43 -9.87
C TYR A 77 -1.25 -18.58 -9.32
N ARG A 78 -1.88 -19.40 -8.51
CA ARG A 78 -1.35 -20.68 -8.03
C ARG A 78 -2.27 -21.80 -8.50
N CYS A 79 -1.67 -22.87 -9.02
CA CYS A 79 -2.42 -24.08 -9.33
C CYS A 79 -2.53 -24.96 -8.08
N LYS A 80 -3.74 -25.20 -7.58
CA LYS A 80 -3.98 -26.05 -6.40
C LYS A 80 -3.52 -27.48 -6.60
N ALA A 81 -3.59 -28.00 -7.84
CA ALA A 81 -3.17 -29.36 -8.16
C ALA A 81 -1.64 -29.52 -8.28
N CYS A 82 -0.94 -28.46 -8.66
CA CYS A 82 0.53 -28.48 -8.84
C CYS A 82 1.30 -28.03 -7.61
N SER A 83 0.69 -27.24 -6.73
CA SER A 83 1.31 -26.71 -5.53
C SER A 83 0.81 -27.50 -4.31
N PRO A 84 1.58 -28.43 -3.77
CA PRO A 84 1.25 -29.00 -2.47
C PRO A 84 1.23 -27.89 -1.41
N ASP A 85 0.41 -28.07 -0.38
CA ASP A 85 0.00 -27.05 0.59
C ASP A 85 1.12 -26.25 1.28
N ASN A 86 2.38 -26.71 1.19
CA ASN A 86 3.53 -26.06 1.83
C ASN A 86 4.36 -25.15 0.91
N GLN A 87 4.08 -25.07 -0.39
CA GLN A 87 4.86 -24.23 -1.30
C GLN A 87 4.08 -22.94 -1.61
N LYS A 88 4.50 -21.83 -0.99
CA LYS A 88 3.98 -20.47 -1.24
C LYS A 88 4.45 -19.88 -2.58
N ILE A 89 4.52 -20.71 -3.62
CA ILE A 89 5.00 -20.35 -4.96
C ILE A 89 3.80 -20.19 -5.90
N ALA A 90 3.82 -19.13 -6.69
CA ALA A 90 2.83 -18.85 -7.72
C ALA A 90 3.50 -18.39 -9.01
N TYR A 91 2.73 -18.38 -10.09
CA TYR A 91 3.17 -17.98 -11.42
C TYR A 91 2.70 -16.58 -11.73
N ASN A 92 3.56 -15.82 -12.41
CA ASN A 92 3.30 -14.45 -12.82
C ASN A 92 3.23 -14.35 -14.35
N ASP A 93 2.04 -14.28 -14.89
CA ASP A 93 1.81 -14.13 -16.33
C ASP A 93 1.75 -12.66 -16.78
N ALA A 94 1.99 -11.71 -15.86
CA ALA A 94 1.88 -10.30 -16.17
C ALA A 94 2.79 -9.86 -17.32
N ILE A 95 3.97 -10.45 -17.45
CA ILE A 95 4.95 -10.04 -18.47
C ILE A 95 4.37 -10.16 -19.87
N ASP A 96 3.76 -11.29 -20.18
CA ASP A 96 3.22 -11.57 -21.51
C ASP A 96 1.90 -10.81 -21.73
N ILE A 97 1.04 -10.75 -20.73
CA ILE A 97 -0.23 -10.00 -20.79
C ILE A 97 0.02 -8.50 -20.95
N LEU A 98 0.93 -7.93 -20.15
CA LEU A 98 1.22 -6.50 -20.19
C LEU A 98 1.88 -6.10 -21.51
N ARG A 99 2.73 -6.94 -22.09
CA ARG A 99 3.28 -6.71 -23.43
C ARG A 99 2.18 -6.69 -24.49
N SER A 100 1.27 -7.66 -24.45
CA SER A 100 0.12 -7.69 -25.35
C SER A 100 -0.73 -6.42 -25.24
N ILE A 101 -1.00 -5.95 -24.01
CA ILE A 101 -1.76 -4.71 -23.78
C ILE A 101 -1.04 -3.49 -24.38
N GLU A 102 0.26 -3.37 -24.21
CA GLU A 102 1.04 -2.25 -24.75
C GLU A 102 1.04 -2.21 -26.28
N GLU A 103 0.99 -3.38 -26.90
CA GLU A 103 0.87 -3.55 -28.36
C GLU A 103 -0.58 -3.33 -28.85
N GLY A 104 -1.52 -3.13 -27.94
CA GLY A 104 -2.93 -2.86 -28.24
C GLY A 104 -3.81 -4.11 -28.29
N GLY A 105 -3.31 -5.26 -27.84
CA GLY A 105 -4.07 -6.50 -27.71
C GLY A 105 -5.01 -6.52 -26.51
N ASP A 106 -5.85 -7.54 -26.46
CA ASP A 106 -6.80 -7.76 -25.38
C ASP A 106 -6.19 -8.50 -24.21
N VAL A 107 -6.72 -8.24 -23.00
CA VAL A 107 -6.36 -8.98 -21.81
C VAL A 107 -7.00 -10.36 -21.83
N ARG A 108 -6.19 -11.40 -21.79
CA ARG A 108 -6.67 -12.78 -21.67
C ARG A 108 -6.16 -13.40 -20.38
N PHE A 109 -7.09 -13.76 -19.51
CA PHE A 109 -6.77 -14.50 -18.30
C PHE A 109 -6.52 -15.97 -18.61
N LYS A 110 -5.48 -16.53 -18.00
CA LYS A 110 -5.18 -17.95 -18.12
C LYS A 110 -6.25 -18.78 -17.41
N GLN A 111 -6.74 -19.80 -18.06
CA GLN A 111 -7.76 -20.71 -17.51
C GLN A 111 -7.17 -22.02 -17.01
N LEU A 112 -6.03 -22.43 -17.55
CA LEU A 112 -5.34 -23.67 -17.23
C LEU A 112 -3.90 -23.37 -16.83
N CYS A 113 -3.35 -24.12 -15.89
CA CYS A 113 -1.91 -24.07 -15.61
C CYS A 113 -1.11 -24.73 -16.75
N GLU A 114 0.21 -24.65 -16.71
CA GLU A 114 1.09 -25.26 -17.73
C GLU A 114 0.93 -26.78 -17.87
N LYS A 115 0.43 -27.45 -16.85
CA LYS A 115 0.10 -28.88 -16.86
C LYS A 115 -1.36 -29.18 -17.22
N GLY A 116 -2.13 -28.18 -17.64
CA GLY A 116 -3.52 -28.35 -18.07
C GLY A 116 -4.55 -28.42 -16.95
N HIS A 117 -4.20 -28.11 -15.67
CA HIS A 117 -5.17 -28.14 -14.58
C HIS A 117 -6.00 -26.86 -14.55
N PRO A 118 -7.34 -26.95 -14.40
CA PRO A 118 -8.23 -25.77 -14.37
C PRO A 118 -8.34 -25.11 -12.99
N ALA A 119 -7.80 -25.72 -11.93
CA ALA A 119 -7.96 -25.23 -10.57
C ALA A 119 -6.93 -24.12 -10.24
N LEU A 120 -7.12 -22.95 -10.84
CA LEU A 120 -6.28 -21.78 -10.55
C LEU A 120 -6.85 -20.94 -9.41
N GLU A 121 -5.98 -20.56 -8.48
CA GLU A 121 -6.29 -19.64 -7.38
C GLU A 121 -5.54 -18.32 -7.60
N LEU A 122 -6.30 -17.23 -7.61
CA LEU A 122 -5.73 -15.88 -7.70
C LEU A 122 -5.23 -15.43 -6.33
N LEU A 123 -3.98 -14.99 -6.24
CA LEU A 123 -3.38 -14.54 -4.98
C LEU A 123 -3.72 -13.08 -4.62
N HIS A 124 -4.30 -12.34 -5.54
CA HIS A 124 -4.64 -10.93 -5.29
C HIS A 124 -5.60 -10.74 -4.09
N PRO A 125 -5.31 -9.82 -3.14
CA PRO A 125 -4.22 -8.82 -3.09
C PRO A 125 -3.07 -9.16 -2.11
N LYS A 126 -2.75 -10.41 -1.89
CA LYS A 126 -1.71 -10.80 -0.93
C LYS A 126 -0.33 -10.26 -1.31
N PRO A 127 0.55 -9.92 -0.34
CA PRO A 127 1.92 -9.53 -0.64
C PRO A 127 2.71 -10.69 -1.28
N VAL A 128 3.44 -10.38 -2.34
CA VAL A 128 4.30 -11.35 -3.03
C VAL A 128 5.67 -10.75 -3.31
N ARG A 129 6.69 -11.60 -3.27
CA ARG A 129 8.05 -11.26 -3.69
C ARG A 129 8.27 -11.78 -5.10
N PRO A 130 8.60 -10.92 -6.07
CA PRO A 130 8.94 -11.33 -7.43
C PRO A 130 10.23 -12.14 -7.48
N LEU A 131 10.22 -13.24 -8.23
CA LEU A 131 11.36 -14.09 -8.54
C LEU A 131 11.40 -14.39 -10.06
N GLY A 132 11.26 -13.34 -10.88
CA GLY A 132 11.07 -13.47 -12.33
C GLY A 132 9.63 -13.88 -12.71
N ARG A 133 9.49 -15.00 -13.43
CA ARG A 133 8.16 -15.56 -13.77
C ARG A 133 7.47 -16.27 -12.61
N ILE A 134 8.17 -16.47 -11.52
CA ILE A 134 7.67 -17.08 -10.29
C ILE A 134 7.60 -15.99 -9.24
N VAL A 135 6.65 -16.09 -8.35
CA VAL A 135 6.53 -15.23 -7.19
C VAL A 135 6.35 -16.07 -5.94
N LYS A 136 6.91 -15.60 -4.84
CA LYS A 136 6.71 -16.20 -3.52
C LYS A 136 5.71 -15.35 -2.74
N GLU A 137 4.66 -15.98 -2.21
CA GLU A 137 3.77 -15.33 -1.25
C GLU A 137 4.54 -15.01 0.04
N VAL A 138 4.46 -13.78 0.49
CA VAL A 138 5.10 -13.27 1.70
C VAL A 138 4.01 -12.78 2.64
N GLY A 139 3.79 -13.50 3.73
CA GLY A 139 2.82 -13.09 4.75
C GLY A 139 3.53 -12.58 6.00
N ALA A 140 2.93 -11.62 6.67
CA ALA A 140 3.32 -11.31 8.03
C ALA A 140 2.99 -12.54 8.89
N VAL A 141 4.00 -13.11 9.55
CA VAL A 141 3.77 -14.23 10.47
C VAL A 141 2.97 -13.67 11.65
N ALA A 142 1.78 -14.22 11.89
CA ALA A 142 0.94 -13.83 13.00
C ALA A 142 1.22 -14.72 14.22
N HIS A 143 1.13 -14.12 15.39
CA HIS A 143 1.15 -14.81 16.67
C HIS A 143 -0.20 -14.62 17.34
N GLU A 144 -0.82 -15.71 17.72
CA GLU A 144 -2.08 -15.73 18.45
C GLU A 144 -1.81 -15.51 19.95
N SER A 145 -2.59 -14.64 20.57
CA SER A 145 -2.56 -14.39 22.01
C SER A 145 -3.98 -14.42 22.56
N ILE A 146 -4.22 -15.35 23.46
CA ILE A 146 -5.48 -15.44 24.18
C ILE A 146 -5.38 -14.56 25.42
N CYS A 147 -6.34 -13.67 25.59
CA CYS A 147 -6.42 -12.76 26.72
C CYS A 147 -7.75 -12.94 27.46
N VAL A 148 -7.68 -12.78 28.78
CA VAL A 148 -8.87 -12.82 29.64
C VAL A 148 -9.02 -11.55 30.43
N GLY A 149 -10.21 -11.00 30.49
CA GLY A 149 -10.52 -9.87 31.35
C GLY A 149 -10.65 -10.31 32.81
N ILE A 150 -9.90 -9.62 33.70
CA ILE A 150 -9.94 -9.88 35.14
C ILE A 150 -10.82 -8.82 35.83
N SER A 151 -11.78 -9.28 36.63
CA SER A 151 -12.54 -8.39 37.50
C SER A 151 -11.65 -7.86 38.62
N LYS A 152 -11.46 -6.55 38.69
CA LYS A 152 -10.66 -5.89 39.75
C LYS A 152 -11.24 -6.13 41.14
N TYR A 153 -12.57 -6.29 41.28
CA TYR A 153 -13.23 -6.50 42.55
C TYR A 153 -13.13 -7.94 43.06
N ARG A 154 -13.16 -8.91 42.14
CA ARG A 154 -13.19 -10.35 42.52
C ARG A 154 -11.83 -11.02 42.37
N ALA A 155 -10.83 -10.36 41.80
CA ALA A 155 -9.52 -10.91 41.45
C ALA A 155 -9.59 -12.23 40.66
N THR A 156 -10.70 -12.45 39.93
CA THR A 156 -10.97 -13.66 39.12
C THR A 156 -11.31 -13.26 37.69
N PHE A 157 -11.30 -14.23 36.79
CA PHE A 157 -11.74 -14.01 35.42
C PHE A 157 -13.20 -13.53 35.39
N GLN A 158 -13.51 -12.65 34.45
CA GLN A 158 -14.87 -12.20 34.21
C GLN A 158 -15.47 -13.02 33.07
N LYS A 159 -16.58 -13.72 33.34
CA LYS A 159 -17.30 -14.55 32.37
C LYS A 159 -17.67 -13.71 31.15
N GLY A 160 -17.36 -14.20 29.93
CA GLY A 160 -17.63 -13.50 28.66
C GLY A 160 -16.55 -12.50 28.24
N MET A 161 -15.47 -12.33 28.99
CA MET A 161 -14.32 -11.48 28.63
C MET A 161 -13.08 -12.25 28.20
N LEU A 162 -13.29 -13.39 27.54
CA LEU A 162 -12.24 -14.05 26.77
C LEU A 162 -12.16 -13.38 25.40
N TYR A 163 -11.00 -12.92 25.01
CA TYR A 163 -10.76 -12.33 23.70
C TYR A 163 -9.39 -12.75 23.17
N GLU A 164 -9.32 -12.86 21.88
CA GLU A 164 -8.14 -13.29 21.14
C GLU A 164 -7.60 -12.18 20.27
N TYR A 165 -6.28 -12.03 20.25
CA TYR A 165 -5.58 -11.17 19.32
C TYR A 165 -4.66 -12.01 18.45
N GLU A 166 -4.73 -11.78 17.17
CA GLU A 166 -3.63 -12.09 16.27
C GLU A 166 -2.75 -10.85 16.10
N ALA A 167 -1.47 -11.00 16.33
CA ALA A 167 -0.50 -9.94 16.20
C ALA A 167 0.62 -10.33 15.25
N ILE A 168 1.09 -9.39 14.45
CA ILE A 168 2.30 -9.58 13.65
C ILE A 168 3.47 -9.81 14.59
N THR A 169 4.27 -10.83 14.33
CA THR A 169 5.36 -11.25 15.22
C THR A 169 6.45 -10.20 15.34
N GLN A 170 7.09 -10.19 16.51
CA GLN A 170 8.34 -9.45 16.73
C GLN A 170 9.41 -9.90 15.71
N GLY A 171 10.27 -8.97 15.29
CA GLY A 171 11.32 -9.22 14.31
C GLY A 171 10.86 -9.05 12.85
N ALA A 172 9.57 -8.99 12.58
CA ALA A 172 9.08 -8.74 11.21
C ALA A 172 9.60 -7.39 10.70
N VAL A 173 10.09 -7.40 9.46
CA VAL A 173 10.62 -6.22 8.76
C VAL A 173 9.66 -5.80 7.67
N PHE A 174 9.48 -4.49 7.50
CA PHE A 174 8.61 -3.90 6.49
C PHE A 174 9.34 -2.78 5.76
N TRP A 175 8.95 -2.52 4.54
CA TRP A 175 9.41 -1.38 3.75
C TRP A 175 8.21 -0.52 3.32
N ALA A 176 8.43 0.78 3.19
CA ALA A 176 7.44 1.73 2.70
C ALA A 176 8.12 2.91 2.02
N TYR A 177 7.37 3.61 1.16
CA TYR A 177 7.76 4.94 0.72
C TYR A 177 7.23 5.99 1.70
N LEU A 178 7.99 7.06 1.85
CA LEU A 178 7.67 8.17 2.75
C LEU A 178 8.00 9.49 2.07
N LYS A 179 7.02 10.37 1.94
CA LYS A 179 7.22 11.78 1.59
C LYS A 179 7.32 12.59 2.86
N LEU A 180 8.36 13.37 2.97
CA LEU A 180 8.61 14.28 4.08
C LEU A 180 8.96 15.67 3.55
N PRO A 181 8.58 16.76 4.25
CA PRO A 181 9.14 18.06 4.02
C PRO A 181 10.63 18.06 4.38
N GLU A 182 11.40 18.90 3.71
CA GLU A 182 12.87 18.91 3.82
C GLU A 182 13.35 19.11 5.27
N ASN A 183 12.72 20.02 6.00
CA ASN A 183 13.04 20.31 7.39
C ASN A 183 12.85 19.12 8.36
N LEU A 184 12.06 18.10 7.99
CA LEU A 184 11.88 16.89 8.78
C LEU A 184 12.70 15.71 8.28
N SER A 185 13.39 15.85 7.14
CA SER A 185 14.12 14.73 6.53
C SER A 185 15.24 14.18 7.42
N ASN A 186 15.87 15.02 8.22
CA ASN A 186 16.94 14.63 9.14
C ASN A 186 16.43 14.00 10.43
N GLU A 187 15.15 14.15 10.75
CA GLU A 187 14.52 13.63 11.95
C GLU A 187 14.04 12.20 11.78
N VAL A 188 13.70 11.83 10.54
CA VAL A 188 13.29 10.48 10.18
C VAL A 188 14.48 9.70 9.67
N LYS A 189 15.25 9.14 10.60
CA LYS A 189 16.53 8.45 10.36
C LYS A 189 16.56 7.07 11.02
N PRO A 190 17.54 6.23 10.69
CA PRO A 190 17.76 4.97 11.39
C PRO A 190 17.87 5.20 12.91
N GLY A 191 17.19 4.34 13.68
CA GLY A 191 17.08 4.46 15.14
C GLY A 191 15.83 5.19 15.63
N LEU A 192 15.06 5.88 14.77
CA LEU A 192 13.79 6.46 15.18
C LEU A 192 12.81 5.36 15.60
N GLU A 193 12.32 5.44 16.83
CA GLU A 193 11.32 4.52 17.37
C GLU A 193 9.95 5.19 17.43
N PHE A 194 8.93 4.41 17.12
CA PHE A 194 7.52 4.79 17.17
C PHE A 194 6.66 3.55 17.45
N SER A 195 5.38 3.75 17.68
CA SER A 195 4.45 2.65 17.94
C SER A 195 3.34 2.63 16.90
N ILE A 196 3.02 1.43 16.41
CA ILE A 196 1.98 1.20 15.40
C ILE A 196 0.86 0.32 15.96
N GLY A 197 -0.34 0.50 15.41
CA GLY A 197 -1.48 -0.35 15.69
C GLY A 197 -2.11 -0.14 17.06
N ARG A 198 -2.76 -1.18 17.55
CA ARG A 198 -3.51 -1.16 18.82
C ARG A 198 -2.69 -1.72 19.97
N GLY A 199 -3.13 -1.44 21.21
CA GLY A 199 -2.51 -2.01 22.41
C GLY A 199 -1.14 -1.46 22.78
N VAL A 200 -0.78 -0.27 22.29
CA VAL A 200 0.50 0.38 22.54
C VAL A 200 0.80 0.50 24.05
N THR A 201 -0.20 0.84 24.87
CA THR A 201 -0.07 0.92 26.33
C THR A 201 0.14 -0.44 27.00
N ARG A 202 -0.09 -1.53 26.27
CA ARG A 202 0.14 -2.91 26.70
C ARG A 202 1.43 -3.51 26.13
N GLY A 203 2.28 -2.68 25.52
CA GLY A 203 3.58 -3.10 25.00
C GLY A 203 3.60 -3.56 23.55
N PHE A 204 2.46 -3.49 22.83
CA PHE A 204 2.39 -3.85 21.42
C PHE A 204 2.89 -2.72 20.51
N GLY A 205 3.34 -3.10 19.31
CA GLY A 205 3.58 -2.20 18.18
C GLY A 205 4.84 -1.37 18.23
N ARG A 206 5.78 -1.60 19.16
CA ARG A 206 7.06 -0.90 19.14
C ARG A 206 7.81 -1.21 17.84
N THR A 207 8.21 -0.16 17.16
CA THR A 207 8.82 -0.24 15.82
C THR A 207 10.02 0.69 15.77
N ARG A 208 11.04 0.30 14.98
CA ARG A 208 12.25 1.13 14.76
C ARG A 208 12.53 1.21 13.27
N ILE A 209 12.90 2.38 12.79
CA ILE A 209 13.48 2.54 11.45
C ILE A 209 14.90 1.96 11.48
N THR A 210 15.17 1.02 10.60
CA THR A 210 16.50 0.39 10.47
C THR A 210 17.29 0.98 9.31
N LYS A 211 16.62 1.39 8.24
CA LYS A 211 17.25 1.92 7.02
C LYS A 211 16.38 2.99 6.39
N VAL A 212 17.03 4.03 5.86
CA VAL A 212 16.40 5.08 5.06
C VAL A 212 17.24 5.27 3.81
N GLU A 213 16.59 5.29 2.65
CA GLU A 213 17.23 5.53 1.37
C GLU A 213 16.47 6.63 0.64
N ARG A 214 17.20 7.55 0.03
CA ARG A 214 16.60 8.55 -0.86
C ARG A 214 16.29 7.92 -2.22
N ILE A 215 15.13 8.26 -2.75
CA ILE A 215 14.71 7.78 -4.08
C ILE A 215 15.38 8.64 -5.13
N ASN A 216 15.98 8.00 -6.14
CA ASN A 216 16.49 8.69 -7.32
C ASN A 216 15.35 8.87 -8.33
N ILE A 217 14.79 10.07 -8.38
CA ILE A 217 13.69 10.43 -9.29
C ILE A 217 14.15 10.43 -10.75
N GLU A 218 15.38 10.80 -11.05
CA GLU A 218 15.91 10.88 -12.42
C GLU A 218 15.92 9.50 -13.10
N ARG A 219 16.34 8.47 -12.37
CA ARG A 219 16.32 7.10 -12.87
C ARG A 219 14.90 6.62 -13.17
N GLU A 220 13.92 6.99 -12.34
CA GLU A 220 12.52 6.65 -12.57
C GLU A 220 11.95 7.46 -13.75
N GLU A 221 12.33 8.70 -13.88
CA GLU A 221 11.94 9.55 -15.01
C GLU A 221 12.37 8.96 -16.35
N GLU A 222 13.64 8.53 -16.48
CA GLU A 222 14.14 7.88 -17.69
C GLU A 222 13.32 6.65 -18.06
N ARG A 223 13.04 5.81 -17.05
CA ARG A 223 12.24 4.61 -17.23
C ARG A 223 10.80 4.91 -17.68
N ILE A 224 10.20 5.95 -17.14
CA ILE A 224 8.85 6.38 -17.52
C ILE A 224 8.84 6.95 -18.92
N ARG A 225 9.86 7.71 -19.30
CA ARG A 225 10.01 8.24 -20.67
C ARG A 225 9.98 7.11 -21.70
N GLU A 226 10.64 5.99 -21.44
CA GLU A 226 10.54 4.79 -22.29
C GLU A 226 9.12 4.23 -22.35
N CYS A 227 8.39 4.24 -21.22
CA CYS A 227 7.01 3.74 -21.17
C CYS A 227 6.03 4.65 -21.92
N LEU A 228 6.23 5.96 -21.87
CA LEU A 228 5.36 6.94 -22.54
C LEU A 228 5.44 6.90 -24.05
N SER A 229 6.50 6.33 -24.63
CA SER A 229 6.61 6.10 -26.08
C SER A 229 5.63 5.06 -26.59
N ARG A 230 4.98 4.33 -25.70
CA ARG A 230 4.04 3.24 -26.05
C ARG A 230 2.61 3.75 -26.18
N ARG A 231 1.82 3.01 -26.94
CA ARG A 231 0.43 3.36 -27.22
C ARG A 231 -0.46 3.40 -25.99
N ARG A 232 -0.19 2.55 -25.00
CA ARG A 232 -0.91 2.46 -23.72
C ARG A 232 0.08 2.43 -22.57
N VAL A 233 -0.24 3.12 -21.51
CA VAL A 233 0.56 3.15 -20.30
C VAL A 233 -0.15 2.36 -19.22
N ILE A 234 0.62 1.54 -18.54
CA ILE A 234 0.13 0.64 -17.51
C ILE A 234 0.54 1.20 -16.15
N PHE A 235 -0.41 1.28 -15.24
CA PHE A 235 -0.22 1.73 -13.87
C PHE A 235 -0.54 0.61 -12.91
N TYR A 236 0.26 0.49 -11.87
CA TYR A 236 0.10 -0.54 -10.86
C TYR A 236 -0.07 0.12 -9.49
N ALA A 237 -1.16 -0.18 -8.83
CA ALA A 237 -1.49 0.40 -7.54
C ALA A 237 -0.81 -0.35 -6.40
N ILE A 238 0.14 0.29 -5.73
CA ILE A 238 0.74 -0.28 -4.51
C ILE A 238 -0.10 -0.02 -3.26
N SER A 239 -1.14 0.81 -3.37
CA SER A 239 -2.10 1.10 -2.29
C SER A 239 -3.53 0.99 -2.81
N SER A 240 -4.50 1.01 -1.92
CA SER A 240 -5.90 1.18 -2.30
C SER A 240 -6.09 2.49 -3.06
N LEU A 241 -6.88 2.44 -4.13
CA LEU A 241 -7.26 3.59 -4.92
C LEU A 241 -8.74 3.87 -4.72
N ALA A 242 -9.06 5.12 -4.48
CA ALA A 242 -10.44 5.61 -4.50
C ALA A 242 -10.45 7.00 -5.13
N SER A 243 -11.53 7.37 -5.77
CA SER A 243 -11.75 8.74 -6.22
C SER A 243 -12.94 9.31 -5.47
N LEU A 244 -12.70 10.41 -4.79
CA LEU A 244 -13.74 11.16 -4.11
C LEU A 244 -14.08 12.37 -4.98
N SER A 245 -15.30 12.46 -5.46
CA SER A 245 -15.79 13.66 -6.14
C SER A 245 -16.68 14.45 -5.18
N PRO A 246 -16.20 15.55 -4.61
CA PRO A 246 -16.99 16.37 -3.69
C PRO A 246 -18.19 17.01 -4.38
N LEU A 247 -18.11 17.25 -5.69
CA LEU A 247 -19.17 17.86 -6.48
C LEU A 247 -20.35 16.92 -6.77
N LYS A 248 -20.15 15.61 -6.67
CA LYS A 248 -21.16 14.61 -7.05
C LYS A 248 -21.62 13.71 -5.90
N ASN A 249 -21.07 13.88 -4.70
CA ASN A 249 -21.29 12.96 -3.56
C ASN A 249 -21.10 11.47 -3.94
N THR A 250 -20.30 11.19 -4.95
CA THR A 250 -20.02 9.84 -5.44
C THR A 250 -18.58 9.49 -5.23
N SER A 251 -18.33 8.35 -4.63
CA SER A 251 -17.01 7.72 -4.61
C SER A 251 -16.91 6.72 -5.76
N LEU A 252 -15.89 6.86 -6.58
CA LEU A 252 -15.53 5.86 -7.57
C LEU A 252 -14.45 4.94 -6.96
N PRO A 253 -14.43 3.67 -7.31
CA PRO A 253 -13.43 2.73 -6.77
C PRO A 253 -12.01 3.02 -7.26
N TYR A 254 -11.84 3.87 -8.26
CA TYR A 254 -10.54 4.38 -8.72
C TYR A 254 -10.77 5.70 -9.49
N PRO A 255 -9.75 6.57 -9.59
CA PRO A 255 -9.85 7.79 -10.38
C PRO A 255 -9.99 7.45 -11.86
N ARG A 256 -10.89 8.11 -12.57
CA ARG A 256 -10.99 8.00 -14.04
C ARG A 256 -9.92 8.83 -14.73
N GLU A 257 -9.52 9.90 -14.10
CA GLU A 257 -8.57 10.86 -14.64
C GLU A 257 -7.70 11.42 -13.50
N ILE A 258 -6.42 11.66 -13.78
CA ILE A 258 -5.51 12.38 -12.90
C ILE A 258 -5.04 13.61 -13.65
N ASP A 259 -5.31 14.79 -13.09
CA ASP A 259 -4.80 16.07 -13.58
C ASP A 259 -3.34 16.25 -13.14
N LEU A 260 -2.42 16.11 -14.10
CA LEU A 260 -0.99 16.26 -13.84
C LEU A 260 -0.62 17.73 -13.59
N LYS A 261 -1.38 18.69 -14.12
CA LYS A 261 -1.13 20.11 -13.92
C LYS A 261 -1.33 20.51 -12.45
N SER A 262 -2.42 20.06 -11.85
CA SER A 262 -2.66 20.30 -10.43
C SER A 262 -1.61 19.66 -9.56
N PHE A 263 -1.23 18.41 -9.87
CA PHE A 263 -0.21 17.69 -9.15
C PHE A 263 1.19 18.32 -9.34
N GLY A 264 1.56 18.71 -10.56
CA GLY A 264 2.85 19.33 -10.86
C GLY A 264 3.09 20.63 -10.10
N ARG A 265 2.06 21.44 -9.92
CA ARG A 265 2.14 22.69 -9.12
C ARG A 265 2.57 22.47 -7.68
N GLU A 266 2.21 21.33 -7.08
CA GLU A 266 2.62 20.97 -5.71
C GLU A 266 4.14 20.76 -5.61
N PHE A 267 4.82 20.49 -6.72
CA PHE A 267 6.25 20.18 -6.80
C PHE A 267 7.05 21.14 -7.67
N ASP A 268 6.49 22.31 -8.00
CA ASP A 268 7.10 23.31 -8.88
C ASP A 268 7.53 22.75 -10.25
N ILE A 269 6.73 21.84 -10.81
CA ILE A 269 6.96 21.21 -12.11
C ILE A 269 6.01 21.81 -13.14
N GLU A 270 6.58 22.29 -14.24
CA GLU A 270 5.81 22.80 -15.37
C GLU A 270 5.30 21.63 -16.22
N VAL A 271 4.02 21.31 -16.07
CA VAL A 271 3.33 20.26 -16.81
C VAL A 271 1.90 20.69 -17.15
N ASP A 272 1.47 20.38 -18.35
CA ASP A 272 0.08 20.60 -18.80
C ASP A 272 -0.42 19.32 -19.45
N GLY A 273 -0.95 18.42 -18.63
CA GLY A 273 -1.37 17.13 -19.10
C GLY A 273 -2.24 16.38 -18.12
N LYS A 274 -2.70 15.22 -18.57
CA LYS A 274 -3.53 14.33 -17.77
C LYS A 274 -3.30 12.87 -18.09
N VAL A 275 -3.63 12.02 -17.12
CA VAL A 275 -3.76 10.58 -17.29
C VAL A 275 -5.25 10.25 -17.33
N THR A 276 -5.70 9.58 -18.39
CA THR A 276 -7.08 9.08 -18.50
C THR A 276 -7.05 7.56 -18.49
N PHE A 277 -7.67 6.95 -17.50
CA PHE A 277 -7.76 5.50 -17.38
C PHE A 277 -8.92 4.96 -18.23
N THR A 278 -8.60 3.99 -19.08
CA THR A 278 -9.56 3.35 -19.98
C THR A 278 -10.04 2.01 -19.45
N GLU A 279 -9.18 1.32 -18.69
CA GLU A 279 -9.44 -0.02 -18.17
C GLU A 279 -8.84 -0.17 -16.78
N ALA A 280 -9.45 -1.02 -15.96
CA ALA A 280 -8.94 -1.35 -14.64
C ALA A 280 -9.16 -2.83 -14.32
N TYR A 281 -8.12 -3.49 -13.81
CA TYR A 281 -8.11 -4.90 -13.44
C TYR A 281 -7.71 -5.03 -11.98
N GLY A 282 -8.65 -5.43 -11.13
CA GLY A 282 -8.41 -5.55 -9.69
C GLY A 282 -9.65 -5.99 -8.95
N LYS A 283 -9.53 -6.21 -7.65
CA LYS A 283 -10.68 -6.46 -6.78
C LYS A 283 -11.14 -5.16 -6.12
N LEU A 284 -12.42 -5.05 -5.94
CA LEU A 284 -13.00 -3.96 -5.16
C LEU A 284 -13.05 -4.36 -3.67
N GLY A 285 -12.86 -3.37 -2.84
CA GLY A 285 -12.95 -3.51 -1.40
C GLY A 285 -13.37 -2.21 -0.74
N THR A 286 -13.27 -2.17 0.56
CA THR A 286 -13.55 -0.98 1.37
C THR A 286 -12.23 -0.44 1.93
N LEU A 287 -11.95 0.83 1.65
CA LEU A 287 -10.88 1.57 2.30
C LEU A 287 -11.42 2.13 3.61
N HIS A 288 -10.93 1.60 4.72
CA HIS A 288 -11.22 2.12 6.05
C HIS A 288 -10.23 3.24 6.36
N CYS A 289 -10.74 4.44 6.56
CA CYS A 289 -9.89 5.62 6.75
C CYS A 289 -9.39 5.79 8.19
N GLY A 290 -9.65 4.80 9.04
CA GLY A 290 -9.18 4.71 10.41
C GLY A 290 -10.06 5.45 11.41
N TRP A 291 -9.46 5.73 12.58
CA TRP A 291 -10.14 6.36 13.71
C TRP A 291 -9.69 7.81 13.86
N ASP A 292 -10.63 8.69 14.08
CA ASP A 292 -10.34 10.08 14.43
C ASP A 292 -10.29 10.22 15.95
N ILE A 293 -9.09 10.51 16.47
CA ILE A 293 -8.88 10.63 17.92
C ILE A 293 -9.56 11.88 18.48
N GLN A 294 -9.67 12.96 17.69
CA GLN A 294 -10.25 14.22 18.17
C GLN A 294 -11.78 14.11 18.31
N SER A 295 -12.44 13.55 17.32
CA SER A 295 -13.89 13.32 17.34
C SER A 295 -14.30 12.03 18.05
N ASN A 296 -13.32 11.18 18.41
CA ASN A 296 -13.52 9.86 18.99
C ASN A 296 -14.50 9.01 18.18
N SER A 297 -14.36 9.05 16.85
CA SER A 297 -15.24 8.35 15.91
C SER A 297 -14.48 7.66 14.79
N GLU A 298 -15.10 6.67 14.17
CA GLU A 298 -14.56 6.05 12.96
C GLU A 298 -14.72 7.01 11.77
N ARG A 299 -13.65 7.16 10.99
CA ARG A 299 -13.70 7.93 9.75
C ARG A 299 -14.52 7.20 8.69
N PRO A 300 -15.18 7.90 7.77
CA PRO A 300 -15.95 7.27 6.71
C PRO A 300 -15.16 6.25 5.92
N SER A 301 -15.80 5.15 5.58
CA SER A 301 -15.24 4.13 4.70
C SER A 301 -15.70 4.38 3.27
N VAL A 302 -14.81 4.17 2.30
CA VAL A 302 -15.09 4.37 0.88
C VAL A 302 -14.81 3.12 0.06
N LYS A 303 -15.56 2.93 -1.02
CA LYS A 303 -15.26 1.88 -2.00
C LYS A 303 -13.95 2.19 -2.70
N SER A 304 -13.09 1.20 -2.87
CA SER A 304 -11.77 1.36 -3.47
C SER A 304 -11.38 0.15 -4.31
N ALA A 305 -10.53 0.37 -5.28
CA ALA A 305 -9.74 -0.72 -5.86
C ALA A 305 -8.65 -1.11 -4.87
N LEU A 306 -8.51 -2.41 -4.62
CA LEU A 306 -7.53 -2.92 -3.65
C LEU A 306 -6.09 -2.78 -4.17
N PRO A 307 -5.08 -2.77 -3.28
CA PRO A 307 -3.68 -2.80 -3.68
C PRO A 307 -3.40 -3.95 -4.65
N GLY A 308 -2.52 -3.75 -5.61
CA GLY A 308 -2.27 -4.71 -6.69
C GLY A 308 -3.18 -4.54 -7.92
N SER A 309 -4.11 -3.60 -7.90
CA SER A 309 -4.91 -3.27 -9.08
C SER A 309 -4.04 -2.69 -10.19
N ILE A 310 -4.34 -3.08 -11.42
CA ILE A 310 -3.67 -2.61 -12.63
C ILE A 310 -4.65 -1.72 -13.39
N LEU A 311 -4.21 -0.51 -13.72
CA LEU A 311 -4.97 0.42 -14.53
C LEU A 311 -4.23 0.66 -15.84
N ILE A 312 -4.99 0.72 -16.93
CA ILE A 312 -4.48 1.02 -18.25
C ILE A 312 -5.00 2.37 -18.66
N GLY A 313 -4.12 3.22 -19.13
CA GLY A 313 -4.48 4.58 -19.47
C GLY A 313 -3.70 5.14 -20.63
N LYS A 314 -4.12 6.33 -21.01
CA LYS A 314 -3.42 7.19 -21.94
C LYS A 314 -2.96 8.43 -21.23
N VAL A 315 -1.76 8.86 -21.52
CA VAL A 315 -1.20 10.12 -21.04
C VAL A 315 -1.23 11.11 -22.20
N THR A 316 -1.77 12.29 -21.95
CA THR A 316 -1.89 13.37 -22.94
C THR A 316 -1.38 14.67 -22.34
N GLY A 317 -0.86 15.57 -23.19
CA GLY A 317 -0.36 16.87 -22.77
C GLY A 317 1.11 17.07 -23.09
N GLY A 318 1.72 18.06 -22.43
CA GLY A 318 3.10 18.49 -22.63
C GLY A 318 3.80 18.88 -21.33
N GLY A 319 5.06 19.30 -21.44
CA GLY A 319 5.92 19.62 -20.30
C GLY A 319 6.56 18.38 -19.67
N ASP A 320 6.96 18.50 -18.40
CA ASP A 320 7.69 17.44 -17.68
C ASP A 320 6.80 16.31 -17.17
N ILE A 321 6.08 15.67 -18.11
CA ILE A 321 5.16 14.56 -17.78
C ILE A 321 5.90 13.40 -17.12
N SER A 322 7.06 13.00 -17.65
CA SER A 322 7.83 11.87 -17.12
C SER A 322 8.27 12.07 -15.68
N ARG A 323 8.75 13.26 -15.36
CA ARG A 323 9.15 13.64 -14.01
C ARG A 323 7.95 13.70 -13.06
N THR A 324 6.85 14.30 -13.51
CA THR A 324 5.61 14.38 -12.74
C THR A 324 5.08 12.97 -12.39
N LEU A 325 5.06 12.06 -13.35
CA LEU A 325 4.62 10.69 -13.13
C LEU A 325 5.60 9.90 -12.25
N ALA A 326 6.92 10.18 -12.32
CA ALA A 326 7.90 9.57 -11.44
C ALA A 326 7.62 9.92 -9.98
N ILE A 327 7.37 11.20 -9.69
CA ILE A 327 7.05 11.66 -8.34
C ILE A 327 5.69 11.10 -7.90
N LEU A 328 4.67 11.17 -8.75
CA LEU A 328 3.34 10.60 -8.47
C LEU A 328 3.41 9.13 -8.06
N GLY A 329 4.29 8.35 -8.68
CA GLY A 329 4.50 6.94 -8.36
C GLY A 329 4.98 6.67 -6.93
N PHE A 330 5.62 7.63 -6.27
CA PHE A 330 6.12 7.49 -4.90
C PHE A 330 5.27 8.19 -3.86
N VAL A 331 4.69 9.34 -4.20
CA VAL A 331 3.96 10.15 -3.21
C VAL A 331 2.45 9.95 -3.27
N GLY A 332 1.94 9.44 -4.39
CA GLY A 332 0.50 9.30 -4.61
C GLY A 332 -0.22 10.63 -4.78
N THR A 333 -1.53 10.56 -4.79
CA THR A 333 -2.40 11.73 -4.86
C THR A 333 -3.17 11.90 -3.57
N ILE A 334 -3.37 13.15 -3.16
CA ILE A 334 -4.34 13.53 -2.13
C ILE A 334 -5.53 14.08 -2.88
N GLU A 335 -6.65 13.37 -2.86
CA GLU A 335 -7.89 13.95 -3.38
C GLU A 335 -8.60 14.77 -2.30
N TYR A 336 -8.70 16.05 -2.57
CA TYR A 336 -9.71 17.00 -2.02
C TYR A 336 -9.80 17.14 -0.51
N GLY A 337 -8.70 17.52 0.14
CA GLY A 337 -8.77 18.20 1.45
C GLY A 337 -9.43 17.44 2.61
N GLN A 338 -9.90 16.23 2.40
CA GLN A 338 -10.60 15.44 3.40
C GLN A 338 -9.73 14.40 4.11
N GLY A 339 -8.40 14.48 3.98
CA GLY A 339 -7.48 13.60 4.69
C GLY A 339 -7.47 12.15 4.21
N PHE A 340 -8.04 11.83 3.07
CA PHE A 340 -8.01 10.51 2.47
C PHE A 340 -6.78 10.40 1.56
N PHE A 341 -5.84 9.55 1.97
CA PHE A 341 -4.63 9.34 1.21
C PHE A 341 -4.84 8.23 0.20
N ILE A 342 -4.89 8.60 -1.06
CA ILE A 342 -4.65 7.68 -2.16
C ILE A 342 -3.16 7.70 -2.39
N THR A 343 -2.46 6.74 -1.82
CA THR A 343 -1.03 6.64 -1.98
C THR A 343 -0.71 5.82 -3.20
N GLY A 344 -0.12 6.45 -4.20
CA GLY A 344 0.72 5.84 -5.19
C GLY A 344 0.08 4.96 -6.25
N VAL A 345 -0.26 5.57 -7.38
CA VAL A 345 -0.24 4.86 -8.66
C VAL A 345 1.21 4.84 -9.09
N ASN A 346 1.90 3.73 -8.86
CA ASN A 346 3.25 3.56 -9.38
C ASN A 346 3.15 3.05 -10.81
N ILE A 347 3.81 3.74 -11.75
CA ILE A 347 3.96 3.23 -13.10
C ILE A 347 4.81 1.99 -13.02
N ILE A 348 4.25 0.91 -13.41
CA ILE A 348 4.71 -0.44 -13.23
C ILE A 348 6.13 -0.62 -13.62
N THR A 349 6.84 -1.19 -12.72
CA THR A 349 7.88 -2.07 -13.18
C THR A 349 8.53 -3.01 -12.17
N PRO A 350 7.99 -3.29 -11.01
CA PRO A 350 8.43 -4.49 -10.32
C PRO A 350 8.23 -5.75 -11.17
N LEU A 351 7.37 -5.66 -12.20
CA LEU A 351 7.01 -6.78 -13.05
C LEU A 351 7.87 -6.90 -14.31
N ARG A 352 8.59 -5.85 -14.71
CA ARG A 352 9.34 -5.83 -15.96
C ARG A 352 10.81 -6.12 -15.85
N ARG A 353 11.43 -5.86 -14.72
CA ARG A 353 12.87 -6.02 -14.56
C ARG A 353 13.22 -6.49 -13.16
N HIS A 354 13.42 -7.79 -12.99
CA HIS A 354 14.74 -8.16 -12.57
C HIS A 354 15.51 -8.48 -13.86
N PRO A 355 16.50 -7.69 -14.27
CA PRO A 355 17.59 -8.26 -14.98
C PRO A 355 18.03 -9.41 -14.06
N MET A 356 18.13 -10.59 -14.60
CA MET A 356 19.01 -11.59 -14.05
C MET A 356 20.34 -10.87 -13.90
N GLU A 357 20.65 -10.36 -12.72
CA GLU A 357 22.01 -10.11 -12.34
C GLU A 357 22.61 -11.50 -12.27
N GLY A 358 23.03 -11.92 -13.44
CA GLY A 358 23.79 -13.12 -13.63
C GLY A 358 25.19 -12.89 -13.18
N GLY A 359 25.75 -13.93 -12.62
CA GLY A 359 27.16 -14.18 -12.48
C GLY A 359 27.73 -13.78 -11.17
#